data_47971cd8ee2bc10f888d6b08257b0bf6
#
_entry.id   47971cd8ee2bc10f888d6b08257b0bf6
#
_cell.length_a   1.000
_cell.length_b   1.000
_cell.length_c   1.000
_cell.angle_alpha   90.00
_cell.angle_beta   90.00
_cell.angle_gamma   90.00
#
_symmetry.space_group_name_H-M   'P 1'
#
loop_
_entity.id
_entity.type
_entity.pdbx_description
1 polymer ?
#
loop_
_entity_poly.entity_id
_entity_poly.type
_entity_poly.pdbx_seq_one_letter_code
_entity_poly.pdbx_strand_id
1 'polypeptide(L)'
;SGDRPNIKQLSAGNCYVLREGRLTNRNWNEDYNNKNYPRTGFGVSKDHNTLWLMVMEKPGMFTHEMASILRHFGAWEAAGADGGGSAQFNLGGEILNPTTEGMPRAVGNSIFLFSTAPDDNMVTEMRTASTYMMLPKYAAIKPEFFGYNQYGMLVDKNLPGVQLSCEPETGYITEKGEFVCLGNGTLIATYGEASLPIEIKLVDNANPQIRLASVLISNHMPYEIEIFGEVNEKNFRILPSAFEWKIADSNICSITTDGVLYALENGITTIQGVLGKDTVHQTVCVQIPQSDPLHWENMIDIDQRWELAPSNSKWNTTMKVNNNGIAYIDVNFTGGRQPNIRLGADSVLYSTPRIMELRLTPPGDLIEEISIGLRANNGKTTEKFVVSSITPDELLKIQIDLDELFGVNSDIAIYPVLLEFITLRFNTKASKQEYSIPIDGIYLYYNNLPEESTQLEDILTIH
;
A
#
# COMPACT_ATOMS: atom_id res chain seq x y z
N SER A 1 -1.47 -53.83 -26.33
CA SER A 1 -0.37 -53.10 -25.69
C SER A 1 0.42 -52.45 -26.80
N GLY A 2 0.04 -51.22 -27.16
CA GLY A 2 0.84 -50.40 -28.09
C GLY A 2 2.09 -49.89 -27.39
N ASP A 3 3.20 -49.83 -28.10
CA ASP A 3 4.42 -49.23 -27.66
C ASP A 3 4.12 -47.80 -27.19
N ARG A 4 4.30 -47.55 -25.89
CA ARG A 4 4.18 -46.20 -25.35
C ARG A 4 5.41 -45.43 -25.80
N PRO A 5 5.26 -44.27 -26.44
CA PRO A 5 6.37 -43.43 -26.75
C PRO A 5 7.18 -43.13 -25.47
N ASN A 6 8.45 -42.85 -25.62
CA ASN A 6 9.36 -42.61 -24.52
C ASN A 6 8.89 -41.35 -23.73
N ILE A 7 7.97 -41.55 -22.78
CA ILE A 7 7.37 -40.49 -21.97
C ILE A 7 8.41 -40.07 -20.95
N LYS A 8 8.95 -38.85 -21.09
CA LYS A 8 9.90 -38.28 -20.15
C LYS A 8 9.24 -37.67 -18.91
N GLN A 9 8.01 -37.14 -19.07
CA GLN A 9 7.26 -36.52 -18.01
C GLN A 9 5.76 -36.83 -18.19
N LEU A 10 5.05 -37.01 -17.09
CA LEU A 10 3.62 -37.23 -17.04
C LEU A 10 2.98 -36.36 -15.96
N SER A 11 1.96 -35.61 -16.33
CA SER A 11 1.09 -34.89 -15.38
C SER A 11 -0.36 -35.32 -15.60
N ALA A 12 -1.14 -35.35 -14.52
CA ALA A 12 -2.56 -35.62 -14.58
C ALA A 12 -3.36 -34.32 -14.44
N GLY A 13 -4.38 -34.17 -15.26
CA GLY A 13 -5.33 -33.08 -15.18
C GLY A 13 -6.73 -33.57 -14.76
N ASN A 14 -7.62 -32.64 -14.44
CA ASN A 14 -8.99 -32.89 -14.05
C ASN A 14 -9.81 -33.41 -15.26
N CYS A 15 -9.71 -32.75 -16.41
CA CYS A 15 -10.43 -33.11 -17.61
C CYS A 15 -9.72 -32.62 -18.88
N TYR A 16 -9.95 -33.32 -19.98
CA TYR A 16 -9.67 -32.81 -21.32
C TYR A 16 -10.70 -31.73 -21.67
N VAL A 17 -10.22 -30.55 -22.10
CA VAL A 17 -11.09 -29.45 -22.49
C VAL A 17 -11.04 -29.16 -24.00
N LEU A 18 -9.92 -29.47 -24.67
CA LEU A 18 -9.76 -29.44 -26.11
C LEU A 18 -9.17 -30.78 -26.59
N ARG A 19 -9.63 -31.23 -27.73
CA ARG A 19 -9.06 -32.36 -28.44
C ARG A 19 -9.15 -32.10 -29.94
N GLU A 20 -8.03 -32.19 -30.62
CA GLU A 20 -7.90 -31.88 -32.06
C GLU A 20 -8.54 -30.53 -32.43
N GLY A 21 -8.31 -29.47 -31.59
CA GLY A 21 -8.86 -28.14 -31.77
C GLY A 21 -10.36 -28.00 -31.51
N ARG A 22 -11.02 -29.04 -31.05
CA ARG A 22 -12.45 -29.05 -30.75
C ARG A 22 -12.70 -29.08 -29.26
N LEU A 23 -13.72 -28.35 -28.84
CA LEU A 23 -14.20 -28.40 -27.46
C LEU A 23 -14.74 -29.77 -27.15
N THR A 24 -14.34 -30.33 -26.01
CA THR A 24 -14.92 -31.59 -25.50
C THR A 24 -16.14 -31.26 -24.64
N ASN A 25 -17.18 -32.10 -24.66
CA ASN A 25 -18.35 -31.93 -23.77
C ASN A 25 -18.36 -32.97 -22.65
N ARG A 26 -17.27 -33.64 -22.41
CA ARG A 26 -17.17 -34.62 -21.35
C ARG A 26 -17.02 -33.96 -20.01
N ASN A 27 -17.86 -34.31 -19.04
CA ASN A 27 -17.87 -33.87 -17.65
C ASN A 27 -18.14 -32.36 -17.43
N TRP A 28 -18.67 -31.65 -18.43
CA TRP A 28 -18.98 -30.22 -18.25
C TRP A 28 -20.24 -29.96 -17.41
N ASN A 29 -21.09 -30.97 -17.24
CA ASN A 29 -22.29 -30.90 -16.40
C ASN A 29 -22.01 -31.22 -14.93
N GLU A 30 -20.79 -31.59 -14.56
CA GLU A 30 -20.43 -31.78 -13.17
C GLU A 30 -20.36 -30.42 -12.46
N ASP A 31 -20.81 -30.35 -11.22
CA ASP A 31 -20.87 -29.13 -10.43
C ASP A 31 -19.55 -28.35 -10.41
N TYR A 32 -18.42 -29.07 -10.36
CA TYR A 32 -17.10 -28.46 -10.40
C TYR A 32 -16.83 -27.75 -11.72
N ASN A 33 -17.23 -28.30 -12.86
CA ASN A 33 -16.94 -27.76 -14.17
C ASN A 33 -17.93 -26.68 -14.60
N ASN A 34 -19.14 -26.70 -14.05
CA ASN A 34 -20.24 -25.81 -14.41
C ASN A 34 -20.50 -24.75 -13.36
N LYS A 35 -19.44 -24.08 -12.89
CA LYS A 35 -19.51 -22.92 -11.99
C LYS A 35 -18.31 -22.01 -12.19
N ASN A 36 -18.46 -20.75 -11.82
CA ASN A 36 -17.34 -19.85 -11.68
C ASN A 36 -16.42 -20.34 -10.54
N TYR A 37 -15.19 -20.67 -10.90
CA TYR A 37 -14.21 -21.21 -9.98
C TYR A 37 -12.80 -20.90 -10.48
N PRO A 38 -11.83 -20.60 -9.61
CA PRO A 38 -10.44 -20.44 -10.01
C PRO A 38 -9.95 -21.69 -10.75
N ARG A 39 -9.33 -21.50 -11.91
CA ARG A 39 -8.95 -22.56 -12.83
C ARG A 39 -7.48 -22.55 -13.14
N THR A 40 -6.94 -23.74 -13.35
CA THR A 40 -5.63 -23.94 -13.95
C THR A 40 -5.80 -24.80 -15.21
N GLY A 41 -5.22 -24.36 -16.30
CA GLY A 41 -5.28 -25.06 -17.58
C GLY A 41 -3.96 -24.99 -18.32
N PHE A 42 -3.75 -25.96 -19.19
CA PHE A 42 -2.61 -25.98 -20.10
C PHE A 42 -3.05 -26.50 -21.48
N GLY A 43 -2.42 -25.96 -22.50
CA GLY A 43 -2.71 -26.32 -23.89
C GLY A 43 -1.46 -26.38 -24.71
N VAL A 44 -1.46 -27.19 -25.78
CA VAL A 44 -0.36 -27.37 -26.70
C VAL A 44 -0.84 -27.09 -28.12
N SER A 45 -0.02 -26.41 -28.94
CA SER A 45 -0.26 -26.19 -30.37
C SER A 45 -0.24 -27.49 -31.16
N LYS A 46 -0.82 -27.48 -32.39
CA LYS A 46 -0.84 -28.64 -33.29
C LYS A 46 0.55 -29.11 -33.69
N ASP A 47 1.49 -28.21 -33.84
CA ASP A 47 2.88 -28.48 -34.18
C ASP A 47 3.75 -28.82 -32.97
N HIS A 48 3.20 -28.80 -31.76
CA HIS A 48 3.84 -29.06 -30.47
C HIS A 48 4.95 -28.06 -30.09
N ASN A 49 5.00 -26.89 -30.72
CA ASN A 49 6.04 -25.90 -30.48
C ASN A 49 5.65 -24.83 -29.44
N THR A 50 4.36 -24.73 -29.12
CA THR A 50 3.85 -23.76 -28.17
C THR A 50 3.08 -24.44 -27.04
N LEU A 51 3.42 -24.11 -25.81
CA LEU A 51 2.73 -24.52 -24.60
C LEU A 51 2.08 -23.28 -23.97
N TRP A 52 0.78 -23.30 -23.76
CA TRP A 52 0.07 -22.30 -22.99
C TRP A 52 -0.17 -22.81 -21.56
N LEU A 53 0.19 -21.98 -20.58
CA LEU A 53 -0.18 -22.18 -19.17
C LEU A 53 -1.15 -21.08 -18.80
N MET A 54 -2.26 -21.44 -18.19
CA MET A 54 -3.32 -20.51 -17.82
C MET A 54 -3.71 -20.73 -16.38
N VAL A 55 -3.77 -19.63 -15.63
CA VAL A 55 -4.36 -19.58 -14.29
C VAL A 55 -5.41 -18.48 -14.29
N MET A 56 -6.60 -18.77 -13.76
CA MET A 56 -7.65 -17.79 -13.52
C MET A 56 -7.92 -17.73 -12.03
N GLU A 57 -7.81 -16.51 -11.50
CA GLU A 57 -8.10 -16.19 -10.10
C GLU A 57 -9.61 -15.98 -9.83
N LYS A 58 -10.01 -15.61 -8.62
CA LYS A 58 -11.39 -15.22 -8.30
C LYS A 58 -11.86 -14.02 -9.14
N PRO A 59 -13.12 -13.97 -9.56
CA PRO A 59 -14.23 -14.92 -9.27
C PRO A 59 -14.13 -16.27 -9.99
N GLY A 60 -13.13 -16.45 -10.87
CA GLY A 60 -12.96 -17.66 -11.66
C GLY A 60 -13.75 -17.65 -12.97
N MET A 61 -13.82 -18.80 -13.61
CA MET A 61 -14.57 -19.03 -14.86
C MET A 61 -15.13 -20.44 -14.93
N PHE A 62 -16.05 -20.64 -15.86
CA PHE A 62 -16.49 -21.98 -16.23
C PHE A 62 -15.40 -22.73 -17.01
N THR A 63 -15.41 -24.05 -16.92
CA THR A 63 -14.42 -24.88 -17.65
C THR A 63 -14.50 -24.70 -19.16
N HIS A 64 -15.69 -24.52 -19.73
CA HIS A 64 -15.87 -24.29 -21.18
C HIS A 64 -15.35 -22.92 -21.63
N GLU A 65 -15.37 -21.90 -20.77
CA GLU A 65 -14.78 -20.59 -21.07
C GLU A 65 -13.26 -20.70 -21.12
N MET A 66 -12.63 -21.36 -20.14
CA MET A 66 -11.19 -21.67 -20.16
C MET A 66 -10.79 -22.40 -21.45
N ALA A 67 -11.58 -23.42 -21.85
CA ALA A 67 -11.35 -24.14 -23.09
C ALA A 67 -11.44 -23.24 -24.32
N SER A 68 -12.42 -22.34 -24.35
CA SER A 68 -12.62 -21.38 -25.47
C SER A 68 -11.46 -20.40 -25.57
N ILE A 69 -10.93 -19.94 -24.45
CA ILE A 69 -9.77 -19.04 -24.40
C ILE A 69 -8.51 -19.75 -24.91
N LEU A 70 -8.22 -20.96 -24.41
CA LEU A 70 -7.08 -21.75 -24.86
C LEU A 70 -7.15 -22.03 -26.37
N ARG A 71 -8.35 -22.36 -26.90
CA ARG A 71 -8.58 -22.53 -28.34
C ARG A 71 -8.36 -21.24 -29.12
N HIS A 72 -8.80 -20.10 -28.60
CA HIS A 72 -8.61 -18.78 -29.24
C HIS A 72 -7.13 -18.46 -29.40
N PHE A 73 -6.30 -18.81 -28.41
CA PHE A 73 -4.84 -18.66 -28.49
C PHE A 73 -4.15 -19.71 -29.36
N GLY A 74 -4.87 -20.68 -29.93
CA GLY A 74 -4.35 -21.66 -30.88
C GLY A 74 -3.98 -23.01 -30.27
N ALA A 75 -4.43 -23.32 -29.05
CA ALA A 75 -4.25 -24.65 -28.48
C ALA A 75 -5.03 -25.69 -29.30
N TRP A 76 -4.36 -26.80 -29.63
CA TRP A 76 -4.91 -27.96 -30.36
C TRP A 76 -5.40 -29.06 -29.39
N GLU A 77 -4.58 -29.34 -28.39
CA GLU A 77 -4.91 -30.19 -27.24
C GLU A 77 -4.86 -29.33 -25.98
N ALA A 78 -5.81 -29.49 -25.07
CA ALA A 78 -5.80 -28.83 -23.79
C ALA A 78 -6.48 -29.63 -22.68
N ALA A 79 -5.99 -29.44 -21.47
CA ALA A 79 -6.53 -30.02 -20.26
C ALA A 79 -6.65 -29.03 -19.12
N GLY A 80 -7.64 -29.20 -18.25
CA GLY A 80 -7.76 -28.51 -16.97
C GLY A 80 -7.03 -29.30 -15.89
N ALA A 81 -6.31 -28.59 -15.05
CA ALA A 81 -5.72 -29.13 -13.83
C ALA A 81 -6.60 -28.79 -12.61
N ASP A 82 -6.09 -29.02 -11.40
CA ASP A 82 -6.77 -28.64 -10.17
C ASP A 82 -6.98 -27.13 -10.08
N GLY A 83 -8.02 -26.71 -9.38
CA GLY A 83 -8.44 -25.31 -9.25
C GLY A 83 -8.59 -24.85 -7.80
N GLY A 84 -9.30 -23.75 -7.60
CA GLY A 84 -9.50 -23.18 -6.27
C GLY A 84 -8.20 -22.74 -5.62
N GLY A 85 -7.95 -23.10 -4.37
CA GLY A 85 -6.74 -22.78 -3.64
C GLY A 85 -5.44 -23.36 -4.23
N SER A 86 -5.56 -24.37 -5.13
CA SER A 86 -4.43 -24.97 -5.85
C SER A 86 -4.06 -24.23 -7.14
N ALA A 87 -4.88 -23.27 -7.59
CA ALA A 87 -4.61 -22.46 -8.78
C ALA A 87 -3.52 -21.42 -8.46
N GLN A 88 -2.29 -21.74 -8.82
CA GLN A 88 -1.11 -20.89 -8.53
C GLN A 88 -0.23 -20.81 -9.77
N PHE A 89 0.24 -19.61 -10.06
CA PHE A 89 1.24 -19.34 -11.10
C PHE A 89 2.47 -18.69 -10.47
N ASN A 90 3.58 -19.40 -10.46
CA ASN A 90 4.84 -18.94 -9.92
C ASN A 90 5.81 -18.61 -11.06
N LEU A 91 6.40 -17.42 -11.04
CA LEU A 91 7.43 -16.99 -11.95
C LEU A 91 8.63 -16.45 -11.16
N GLY A 92 9.78 -17.08 -11.31
CA GLY A 92 11.00 -16.63 -10.65
C GLY A 92 10.96 -16.65 -9.12
N GLY A 93 10.10 -17.53 -8.54
CA GLY A 93 9.91 -17.63 -7.09
C GLY A 93 8.74 -16.81 -6.53
N GLU A 94 8.14 -15.95 -7.34
CA GLU A 94 6.99 -15.14 -6.95
C GLU A 94 5.67 -15.73 -7.47
N ILE A 95 4.63 -15.74 -6.64
CA ILE A 95 3.28 -16.12 -7.05
C ILE A 95 2.58 -14.89 -7.62
N LEU A 96 2.26 -14.95 -8.93
CA LEU A 96 1.73 -13.82 -9.68
C LEU A 96 0.22 -13.63 -9.53
N ASN A 97 -0.52 -14.65 -9.11
CA ASN A 97 -1.96 -14.55 -8.93
C ASN A 97 -2.32 -14.52 -7.45
N PRO A 98 -3.33 -13.69 -7.02
CA PRO A 98 -3.88 -13.75 -5.69
C PRO A 98 -4.41 -15.16 -5.38
N THR A 99 -3.97 -15.73 -4.27
CA THR A 99 -4.43 -17.07 -3.88
C THR A 99 -5.83 -16.99 -3.27
N THR A 100 -6.65 -18.02 -3.54
CA THR A 100 -8.04 -18.09 -3.08
C THR A 100 -8.18 -18.01 -1.55
N GLU A 101 -7.16 -18.43 -0.83
CA GLU A 101 -7.13 -18.55 0.65
C GLU A 101 -6.25 -17.50 1.33
N GLY A 102 -5.78 -16.48 0.58
CA GLY A 102 -4.90 -15.44 1.09
C GLY A 102 -3.43 -15.86 1.23
N MET A 103 -3.15 -17.17 1.25
CA MET A 103 -1.80 -17.73 1.23
C MET A 103 -1.73 -18.91 0.24
N PRO A 104 -0.53 -19.21 -0.30
CA PRO A 104 -0.33 -20.33 -1.20
C PRO A 104 -0.62 -21.67 -0.51
N ARG A 105 -1.45 -22.50 -1.15
CA ARG A 105 -1.68 -23.85 -0.69
C ARG A 105 -0.52 -24.77 -1.09
N ALA A 106 -0.09 -25.66 -0.20
CA ALA A 106 0.81 -26.74 -0.57
C ALA A 106 0.16 -27.67 -1.60
N VAL A 107 0.81 -27.89 -2.75
CA VAL A 107 0.37 -28.76 -3.84
C VAL A 107 1.33 -29.93 -3.99
N GLY A 108 0.81 -31.11 -4.33
CA GLY A 108 1.60 -32.33 -4.43
C GLY A 108 2.49 -32.41 -5.68
N ASN A 109 2.16 -31.66 -6.74
CA ASN A 109 2.93 -31.58 -7.98
C ASN A 109 2.68 -30.25 -8.68
N SER A 110 3.58 -29.92 -9.62
CA SER A 110 3.50 -28.71 -10.42
C SER A 110 4.15 -28.96 -11.78
N ILE A 111 3.80 -28.12 -12.76
CA ILE A 111 4.50 -28.07 -14.04
C ILE A 111 5.61 -27.02 -13.93
N PHE A 112 6.86 -27.43 -14.07
CA PHE A 112 8.01 -26.55 -14.06
C PHE A 112 8.53 -26.35 -15.47
N LEU A 113 8.79 -25.09 -15.83
CA LEU A 113 9.49 -24.71 -17.07
C LEU A 113 10.85 -24.14 -16.68
N PHE A 114 11.89 -24.67 -17.30
CA PHE A 114 13.25 -24.17 -17.13
C PHE A 114 13.75 -23.67 -18.49
N SER A 115 14.29 -22.45 -18.49
CA SER A 115 15.02 -21.97 -19.64
C SER A 115 16.34 -22.71 -19.76
N THR A 116 16.70 -23.09 -20.98
CA THR A 116 18.02 -23.62 -21.33
C THR A 116 18.88 -22.58 -22.05
N ALA A 117 18.39 -21.35 -22.15
CA ALA A 117 19.17 -20.24 -22.70
C ALA A 117 20.38 -19.95 -21.82
N PRO A 118 21.50 -19.53 -22.40
CA PRO A 118 22.64 -19.02 -21.63
C PRO A 118 22.25 -17.83 -20.76
N ASP A 119 22.92 -17.67 -19.63
CA ASP A 119 22.77 -16.49 -18.80
C ASP A 119 23.22 -15.25 -19.59
N ASP A 120 22.31 -14.30 -19.76
CA ASP A 120 22.52 -13.04 -20.44
C ASP A 120 21.73 -11.94 -19.78
N ASN A 121 22.43 -10.99 -19.16
CA ASN A 121 21.85 -9.86 -18.46
C ASN A 121 21.72 -8.60 -19.33
N MET A 122 21.99 -8.70 -20.64
CA MET A 122 21.86 -7.57 -21.54
C MET A 122 20.40 -7.42 -22.00
N VAL A 123 19.80 -6.26 -21.73
CA VAL A 123 18.46 -5.94 -22.23
C VAL A 123 18.54 -5.59 -23.71
N THR A 124 17.86 -6.37 -24.54
CA THR A 124 17.74 -6.18 -25.98
C THR A 124 16.35 -5.90 -26.47
N GLU A 125 15.35 -6.22 -25.63
CA GLU A 125 13.93 -5.98 -25.89
C GLU A 125 13.28 -5.32 -24.69
N MET A 126 12.39 -4.37 -24.93
CA MET A 126 11.59 -3.71 -23.90
C MET A 126 10.12 -4.02 -24.13
N ARG A 127 9.41 -4.31 -23.02
CA ARG A 127 7.96 -4.55 -23.02
C ARG A 127 7.28 -3.71 -21.95
N THR A 128 5.98 -3.50 -22.10
CA THR A 128 5.09 -2.88 -21.11
C THR A 128 3.79 -3.71 -20.99
N ALA A 129 3.02 -3.47 -19.94
CA ALA A 129 1.77 -4.19 -19.71
C ALA A 129 0.74 -3.98 -20.83
N SER A 130 0.76 -2.81 -21.49
CA SER A 130 -0.13 -2.52 -22.63
C SER A 130 0.51 -1.54 -23.59
N THR A 131 0.44 -1.83 -24.88
CA THR A 131 0.81 -0.93 -25.98
C THR A 131 -0.36 -0.10 -26.50
N TYR A 132 -1.51 -0.17 -25.85
CA TYR A 132 -2.70 0.63 -26.13
C TYR A 132 -3.26 1.17 -24.82
N MET A 133 -3.43 2.49 -24.71
CA MET A 133 -3.92 3.16 -23.52
C MET A 133 -5.04 4.14 -23.86
N MET A 134 -6.15 4.04 -23.14
CA MET A 134 -7.25 5.01 -23.16
C MET A 134 -7.08 5.95 -21.98
N LEU A 135 -6.86 7.24 -22.24
CA LEU A 135 -6.53 8.23 -21.22
C LEU A 135 -7.45 9.44 -21.31
N PRO A 136 -7.85 10.03 -20.19
CA PRO A 136 -8.50 11.34 -20.20
C PRO A 136 -7.49 12.45 -20.54
N LYS A 137 -7.99 13.57 -21.00
CA LYS A 137 -7.17 14.76 -21.23
C LYS A 137 -6.50 15.20 -19.92
N TYR A 138 -5.23 15.58 -19.99
CA TYR A 138 -4.38 15.95 -18.87
C TYR A 138 -4.10 14.82 -17.84
N ALA A 139 -4.42 13.58 -18.20
CA ALA A 139 -3.94 12.44 -17.41
C ALA A 139 -2.42 12.39 -17.43
N ALA A 140 -1.81 12.28 -16.25
CA ALA A 140 -0.37 12.09 -16.08
C ALA A 140 -0.11 10.65 -15.69
N ILE A 141 0.69 9.93 -16.48
CA ILE A 141 1.04 8.52 -16.26
C ILE A 141 2.55 8.31 -16.36
N LYS A 142 3.05 7.34 -15.62
CA LYS A 142 4.40 6.83 -15.75
C LYS A 142 4.31 5.34 -16.12
N PRO A 143 4.39 4.99 -17.42
CA PRO A 143 4.32 3.60 -17.84
C PRO A 143 5.50 2.79 -17.26
N GLU A 144 5.19 1.56 -16.84
CA GLU A 144 6.21 0.61 -16.38
C GLU A 144 6.74 -0.20 -17.54
N PHE A 145 8.07 -0.41 -17.55
CA PHE A 145 8.75 -1.15 -18.60
C PHE A 145 9.54 -2.30 -18.00
N PHE A 146 9.55 -3.40 -18.74
CA PHE A 146 10.25 -4.63 -18.41
C PHE A 146 11.34 -4.88 -19.45
N GLY A 147 12.54 -5.17 -18.98
CA GLY A 147 13.68 -5.48 -19.84
C GLY A 147 13.84 -6.97 -20.06
N TYR A 148 13.98 -7.37 -21.34
CA TYR A 148 14.21 -8.76 -21.75
C TYR A 148 15.50 -8.87 -22.54
N ASN A 149 16.20 -10.00 -22.41
CA ASN A 149 17.37 -10.31 -23.24
C ASN A 149 16.98 -10.91 -24.59
N GLN A 150 17.97 -11.17 -25.45
CA GLN A 150 17.78 -11.77 -26.78
C GLN A 150 17.10 -13.14 -26.78
N TYR A 151 17.06 -13.82 -25.64
CA TYR A 151 16.40 -15.11 -25.46
C TYR A 151 14.98 -14.98 -24.91
N GLY A 152 14.48 -13.75 -24.74
CA GLY A 152 13.16 -13.48 -24.18
C GLY A 152 13.07 -13.72 -22.66
N MET A 153 14.21 -13.80 -21.96
CA MET A 153 14.25 -13.89 -20.51
C MET A 153 14.11 -12.51 -19.88
N LEU A 154 13.30 -12.40 -18.82
CA LEU A 154 13.17 -11.18 -18.05
C LEU A 154 14.50 -10.89 -17.31
N VAL A 155 15.10 -9.75 -17.61
CA VAL A 155 16.34 -9.25 -17.00
C VAL A 155 16.05 -8.22 -15.93
N ASP A 156 15.08 -7.32 -16.21
CA ASP A 156 14.73 -6.24 -15.31
C ASP A 156 13.21 -6.08 -15.23
N LYS A 157 12.66 -6.14 -14.00
CA LYS A 157 11.22 -5.97 -13.71
C LYS A 157 10.77 -4.50 -13.73
N ASN A 158 11.71 -3.57 -13.57
CA ASN A 158 11.43 -2.14 -13.56
C ASN A 158 12.58 -1.42 -14.28
N LEU A 159 12.59 -1.54 -15.61
CA LEU A 159 13.68 -1.08 -16.46
C LEU A 159 13.89 0.44 -16.30
N PRO A 160 14.99 0.88 -15.68
CA PRO A 160 15.26 2.30 -15.50
C PRO A 160 15.82 2.92 -16.79
N GLY A 161 15.75 4.25 -16.88
CA GLY A 161 16.40 5.01 -17.96
C GLY A 161 15.67 4.96 -19.30
N VAL A 162 14.44 4.45 -19.35
CA VAL A 162 13.60 4.52 -20.55
C VAL A 162 13.26 5.98 -20.84
N GLN A 163 13.52 6.41 -22.07
CA GLN A 163 13.18 7.75 -22.56
C GLN A 163 11.82 7.72 -23.24
N LEU A 164 10.96 8.69 -22.88
CA LEU A 164 9.65 8.86 -23.51
C LEU A 164 9.66 10.06 -24.47
N SER A 165 9.01 9.92 -25.61
CA SER A 165 8.78 11.01 -26.56
C SER A 165 7.44 10.87 -27.25
N CYS A 166 6.84 11.98 -27.68
CA CYS A 166 5.60 12.02 -28.46
C CYS A 166 5.51 13.32 -29.24
N GLU A 167 4.60 13.37 -30.22
CA GLU A 167 4.24 14.62 -30.89
C GLU A 167 3.49 15.54 -29.93
N PRO A 168 3.63 16.90 -30.06
CA PRO A 168 3.00 17.87 -29.16
C PRO A 168 1.48 17.75 -29.06
N GLU A 169 0.81 17.33 -30.14
CA GLU A 169 -0.64 17.12 -30.17
C GLU A 169 -1.09 15.92 -29.34
N THR A 170 -0.19 14.92 -29.19
CA THR A 170 -0.44 13.73 -28.37
C THR A 170 -0.27 14.05 -26.88
N GLY A 171 0.74 14.87 -26.55
CA GLY A 171 1.05 15.21 -25.17
C GLY A 171 2.46 15.76 -24.98
N TYR A 172 2.93 15.71 -23.75
CA TYR A 172 4.29 16.10 -23.38
C TYR A 172 4.81 15.28 -22.20
N ILE A 173 6.11 15.32 -21.99
CA ILE A 173 6.78 14.63 -20.87
C ILE A 173 7.14 15.67 -19.82
N THR A 174 6.76 15.45 -18.55
CA THR A 174 7.11 16.32 -17.43
C THR A 174 8.57 16.15 -17.02
N GLU A 175 9.10 17.08 -16.22
CA GLU A 175 10.45 16.95 -15.63
C GLU A 175 10.58 15.69 -14.74
N LYS A 176 9.47 15.20 -14.17
CA LYS A 176 9.40 13.96 -13.39
C LYS A 176 9.36 12.69 -14.28
N GLY A 177 9.38 12.84 -15.61
CA GLY A 177 9.34 11.73 -16.57
C GLY A 177 7.95 11.11 -16.74
N GLU A 178 6.88 11.85 -16.42
CA GLU A 178 5.50 11.41 -16.65
C GLU A 178 5.01 11.88 -18.01
N PHE A 179 4.29 11.04 -18.75
CA PHE A 179 3.56 11.43 -19.95
C PHE A 179 2.24 12.07 -19.58
N VAL A 180 1.96 13.23 -20.13
CA VAL A 180 0.67 13.96 -19.98
C VAL A 180 -0.08 13.92 -21.30
N CYS A 181 -1.28 13.34 -21.28
CA CYS A 181 -2.12 13.18 -22.47
C CYS A 181 -2.82 14.49 -22.87
N LEU A 182 -2.67 14.93 -24.11
CA LEU A 182 -3.42 16.05 -24.70
C LEU A 182 -4.35 15.61 -25.83
N GLY A 183 -4.04 14.51 -26.51
CA GLY A 183 -4.79 14.04 -27.68
C GLY A 183 -4.48 12.60 -28.07
N ASN A 184 -5.06 12.18 -29.19
CA ASN A 184 -4.75 10.88 -29.78
C ASN A 184 -3.36 10.91 -30.43
N GLY A 185 -2.65 9.77 -30.39
CA GLY A 185 -1.35 9.66 -31.05
C GLY A 185 -0.55 8.48 -30.56
N THR A 186 0.77 8.58 -30.67
CA THR A 186 1.70 7.54 -30.25
C THR A 186 2.70 8.11 -29.25
N LEU A 187 2.82 7.46 -28.11
CA LEU A 187 3.91 7.64 -27.16
C LEU A 187 5.00 6.62 -27.51
N ILE A 188 6.21 7.09 -27.73
CA ILE A 188 7.36 6.25 -28.06
C ILE A 188 8.24 6.13 -26.83
N ALA A 189 8.50 4.89 -26.40
CA ALA A 189 9.47 4.57 -25.37
C ALA A 189 10.73 4.05 -26.03
N THR A 190 11.91 4.52 -25.60
CA THR A 190 13.22 4.08 -26.15
C THR A 190 14.16 3.70 -25.01
N TYR A 191 14.93 2.61 -25.25
CA TYR A 191 15.99 2.16 -24.36
C TYR A 191 17.13 1.56 -25.19
N GLY A 192 18.27 2.22 -25.22
CA GLY A 192 19.36 1.85 -26.17
C GLY A 192 18.84 1.89 -27.61
N GLU A 193 18.94 0.77 -28.32
CA GLU A 193 18.42 0.62 -29.69
C GLU A 193 16.95 0.13 -29.73
N ALA A 194 16.39 -0.29 -28.61
CA ALA A 194 15.02 -0.77 -28.52
C ALA A 194 14.04 0.42 -28.54
N SER A 195 12.98 0.29 -29.34
CA SER A 195 11.89 1.27 -29.42
C SER A 195 10.54 0.56 -29.34
N LEU A 196 9.64 1.10 -28.52
CA LEU A 196 8.31 0.55 -28.28
C LEU A 196 7.26 1.64 -28.48
N PRO A 197 6.44 1.56 -29.53
CA PRO A 197 5.30 2.46 -29.70
C PRO A 197 4.13 2.03 -28.81
N ILE A 198 3.51 3.01 -28.17
CA ILE A 198 2.29 2.87 -27.34
C ILE A 198 1.22 3.76 -27.94
N GLU A 199 0.13 3.17 -28.41
CA GLU A 199 -0.99 3.92 -28.95
C GLU A 199 -1.78 4.59 -27.81
N ILE A 200 -1.98 5.90 -27.93
CA ILE A 200 -2.74 6.72 -26.99
C ILE A 200 -4.09 7.09 -27.62
N LYS A 201 -5.17 6.74 -26.94
CA LYS A 201 -6.54 7.10 -27.29
C LYS A 201 -7.11 8.05 -26.24
N LEU A 202 -7.40 9.29 -26.67
CA LEU A 202 -8.06 10.28 -25.81
C LEU A 202 -9.52 9.87 -25.53
N VAL A 203 -9.96 10.06 -24.27
CA VAL A 203 -11.36 9.91 -23.83
C VAL A 203 -11.87 11.23 -23.31
N ASP A 204 -12.95 11.74 -23.91
CA ASP A 204 -13.45 13.09 -23.65
C ASP A 204 -14.29 13.22 -22.36
N ASN A 205 -14.79 12.13 -21.78
CA ASN A 205 -15.70 12.12 -20.63
C ASN A 205 -15.11 11.33 -19.47
N ALA A 206 -14.12 11.90 -18.77
CA ALA A 206 -13.47 11.27 -17.63
C ALA A 206 -14.07 11.64 -16.27
N ASN A 207 -15.05 12.55 -16.24
CA ASN A 207 -15.74 13.01 -15.02
C ASN A 207 -14.74 13.29 -13.86
N PRO A 208 -13.90 14.33 -13.95
CA PRO A 208 -12.84 14.56 -12.98
C PRO A 208 -13.40 14.79 -11.57
N GLN A 209 -12.76 14.18 -10.58
CA GLN A 209 -13.11 14.27 -9.17
C GLN A 209 -11.88 14.56 -8.33
N ILE A 210 -12.00 15.44 -7.35
CA ILE A 210 -11.00 15.59 -6.30
C ILE A 210 -11.07 14.35 -5.41
N ARG A 211 -9.91 13.79 -5.06
CA ARG A 211 -9.82 12.59 -4.22
C ARG A 211 -10.57 12.73 -2.90
N LEU A 212 -10.47 13.90 -2.26
CA LEU A 212 -11.11 14.21 -1.00
C LEU A 212 -12.08 15.36 -1.15
N ALA A 213 -13.35 15.15 -0.83
CA ALA A 213 -14.35 16.22 -0.81
C ALA A 213 -14.04 17.30 0.25
N SER A 214 -13.32 16.96 1.30
CA SER A 214 -12.85 17.88 2.34
C SER A 214 -11.47 17.49 2.85
N VAL A 215 -10.69 18.50 3.24
CA VAL A 215 -9.36 18.33 3.79
C VAL A 215 -9.20 19.16 5.07
N LEU A 216 -8.49 18.60 6.06
CA LEU A 216 -8.06 19.28 7.28
C LEU A 216 -6.56 19.57 7.18
N ILE A 217 -6.19 20.85 7.25
CA ILE A 217 -4.80 21.30 7.23
C ILE A 217 -4.47 21.85 8.63
N SER A 218 -3.55 21.21 9.33
CA SER A 218 -3.14 21.59 10.69
C SER A 218 -1.70 22.11 10.78
N ASN A 219 -1.03 22.32 9.65
CA ASN A 219 0.33 22.85 9.56
C ASN A 219 0.48 23.80 8.38
N HIS A 220 1.67 24.40 8.21
CA HIS A 220 1.97 25.29 7.09
C HIS A 220 2.63 24.61 5.88
N MET A 221 2.65 23.28 5.87
CA MET A 221 3.15 22.53 4.72
C MET A 221 2.22 22.71 3.50
N PRO A 222 2.77 22.75 2.29
CA PRO A 222 1.97 22.80 1.09
C PRO A 222 1.13 21.52 0.94
N TYR A 223 -0.15 21.69 0.61
CA TYR A 223 -1.05 20.56 0.31
C TYR A 223 -1.30 20.49 -1.21
N GLU A 224 -0.93 19.38 -1.83
CA GLU A 224 -1.18 19.13 -3.26
C GLU A 224 -2.57 18.52 -3.46
N ILE A 225 -3.39 19.19 -4.27
CA ILE A 225 -4.73 18.67 -4.63
C ILE A 225 -4.55 17.49 -5.58
N GLU A 226 -5.19 16.38 -5.26
CA GLU A 226 -5.23 15.20 -6.12
C GLU A 226 -6.57 15.11 -6.86
N ILE A 227 -6.49 15.03 -8.20
CA ILE A 227 -7.65 14.89 -9.08
C ILE A 227 -7.51 13.61 -9.89
N PHE A 228 -8.61 12.88 -9.99
CA PHE A 228 -8.70 11.66 -10.78
C PHE A 228 -9.85 11.74 -11.77
N GLY A 229 -9.62 11.18 -12.96
CA GLY A 229 -10.65 10.90 -13.95
C GLY A 229 -10.75 9.41 -14.18
N GLU A 230 -11.97 8.91 -14.36
CA GLU A 230 -12.23 7.49 -14.56
C GLU A 230 -12.41 7.17 -16.04
N VAL A 231 -11.73 6.11 -16.50
CA VAL A 231 -11.90 5.52 -17.82
C VAL A 231 -11.91 4.00 -17.69
N ASN A 232 -13.02 3.35 -18.07
CA ASN A 232 -13.17 1.89 -18.01
C ASN A 232 -12.84 1.31 -16.62
N GLU A 233 -13.42 1.90 -15.58
CA GLU A 233 -13.22 1.50 -14.16
C GLU A 233 -11.78 1.69 -13.62
N LYS A 234 -10.94 2.40 -14.38
CA LYS A 234 -9.59 2.77 -13.96
C LYS A 234 -9.48 4.26 -13.67
N ASN A 235 -8.91 4.60 -12.55
CA ASN A 235 -8.64 5.98 -12.17
C ASN A 235 -7.28 6.44 -12.70
N PHE A 236 -7.27 7.60 -13.35
CA PHE A 236 -6.05 8.26 -13.83
C PHE A 236 -5.90 9.61 -13.13
N ARG A 237 -4.72 9.90 -12.62
CA ARG A 237 -4.40 11.21 -12.07
C ARG A 237 -4.45 12.27 -13.17
N ILE A 238 -5.23 13.33 -12.95
CA ILE A 238 -5.30 14.51 -13.85
C ILE A 238 -4.48 15.63 -13.20
N LEU A 239 -3.68 16.33 -13.99
CA LEU A 239 -2.87 17.43 -13.47
C LEU A 239 -3.74 18.57 -12.96
N PRO A 240 -3.58 19.04 -11.71
CA PRO A 240 -4.32 20.18 -11.17
C PRO A 240 -4.03 21.49 -11.94
N SER A 241 -2.86 21.61 -12.58
CA SER A 241 -2.50 22.75 -13.43
C SER A 241 -3.38 22.92 -14.69
N ALA A 242 -4.19 21.91 -15.03
CA ALA A 242 -5.16 22.00 -16.11
C ALA A 242 -6.43 22.78 -15.73
N PHE A 243 -6.63 23.04 -14.44
CA PHE A 243 -7.84 23.69 -13.92
C PHE A 243 -7.62 25.18 -13.63
N GLU A 244 -8.65 25.97 -13.85
CA GLU A 244 -8.73 27.34 -13.34
C GLU A 244 -9.24 27.32 -11.91
N TRP A 245 -8.41 27.71 -10.95
CA TRP A 245 -8.71 27.65 -9.52
C TRP A 245 -9.34 28.92 -8.99
N LYS A 246 -10.34 28.77 -8.11
CA LYS A 246 -10.99 29.85 -7.36
C LYS A 246 -11.12 29.46 -5.89
N ILE A 247 -10.99 30.41 -4.99
CA ILE A 247 -11.16 30.28 -3.55
C ILE A 247 -12.31 31.19 -3.11
N ALA A 248 -13.18 30.72 -2.24
CA ALA A 248 -14.28 31.52 -1.69
C ALA A 248 -13.78 32.55 -0.69
N ASP A 249 -12.81 32.18 0.17
CA ASP A 249 -12.16 33.11 1.10
C ASP A 249 -10.63 32.92 1.06
N SER A 250 -9.95 33.91 0.47
CA SER A 250 -8.51 33.91 0.29
C SER A 250 -7.73 34.33 1.55
N ASN A 251 -8.37 34.70 2.65
CA ASN A 251 -7.69 34.94 3.92
C ASN A 251 -7.34 33.60 4.61
N ILE A 252 -8.14 32.56 4.39
CA ILE A 252 -7.97 31.24 5.03
C ILE A 252 -6.87 30.42 4.36
N CYS A 253 -6.84 30.38 3.02
CA CYS A 253 -5.78 29.72 2.27
C CYS A 253 -5.55 30.39 0.92
N SER A 254 -4.40 30.11 0.31
CA SER A 254 -4.09 30.47 -1.09
C SER A 254 -3.88 29.21 -1.91
N ILE A 255 -4.09 29.32 -3.25
CA ILE A 255 -3.87 28.22 -4.18
C ILE A 255 -3.01 28.69 -5.35
N THR A 256 -2.04 27.87 -5.75
CA THR A 256 -1.24 28.11 -6.95
C THR A 256 -1.95 27.62 -8.21
N THR A 257 -1.45 28.01 -9.38
CA THR A 257 -1.92 27.46 -10.67
C THR A 257 -1.74 25.94 -10.77
N ASP A 258 -0.76 25.38 -10.07
CA ASP A 258 -0.49 23.95 -10.06
C ASP A 258 -1.34 23.18 -9.04
N GLY A 259 -2.31 23.85 -8.39
CA GLY A 259 -3.22 23.24 -7.45
C GLY A 259 -2.58 22.92 -6.09
N VAL A 260 -1.60 23.74 -5.67
CA VAL A 260 -1.00 23.62 -4.33
C VAL A 260 -1.62 24.64 -3.39
N LEU A 261 -2.17 24.16 -2.27
CA LEU A 261 -2.76 25.00 -1.21
C LEU A 261 -1.73 25.35 -0.14
N TYR A 262 -1.82 26.57 0.35
CA TYR A 262 -1.06 27.07 1.51
C TYR A 262 -2.03 27.62 2.55
N ALA A 263 -1.99 27.09 3.76
CA ALA A 263 -2.79 27.59 4.87
C ALA A 263 -2.28 28.97 5.33
N LEU A 264 -3.21 29.91 5.58
CA LEU A 264 -2.92 31.28 6.04
C LEU A 264 -3.51 31.56 7.42
N GLU A 265 -4.83 31.44 7.58
CA GLU A 265 -5.54 31.66 8.83
C GLU A 265 -6.49 30.50 9.14
N ASN A 266 -6.77 30.29 10.42
CA ASN A 266 -7.73 29.27 10.85
C ASN A 266 -9.14 29.61 10.38
N GLY A 267 -9.83 28.64 9.80
CA GLY A 267 -11.18 28.82 9.27
C GLY A 267 -11.57 27.74 8.29
N ILE A 268 -12.74 27.91 7.67
CA ILE A 268 -13.26 26.99 6.66
C ILE A 268 -13.56 27.79 5.38
N THR A 269 -13.04 27.29 4.26
CA THR A 269 -13.31 27.85 2.93
C THR A 269 -13.60 26.74 1.93
N THR A 270 -13.99 27.10 0.71
CA THR A 270 -14.13 26.16 -0.40
C THR A 270 -13.28 26.60 -1.57
N ILE A 271 -12.71 25.64 -2.25
CA ILE A 271 -12.02 25.85 -3.52
C ILE A 271 -12.84 25.21 -4.64
N GLN A 272 -12.73 25.78 -5.81
CA GLN A 272 -13.35 25.33 -7.04
C GLN A 272 -12.30 25.29 -8.14
N GLY A 273 -12.17 24.16 -8.82
CA GLY A 273 -11.39 24.01 -10.06
C GLY A 273 -12.30 23.83 -11.25
N VAL A 274 -12.07 24.56 -12.34
CA VAL A 274 -12.86 24.51 -13.58
C VAL A 274 -11.98 24.05 -14.72
N LEU A 275 -12.40 23.00 -15.44
CA LEU A 275 -11.75 22.49 -16.65
C LEU A 275 -12.80 22.34 -17.75
N GLY A 276 -12.89 23.32 -18.66
CA GLY A 276 -13.93 23.37 -19.70
C GLY A 276 -15.33 23.38 -19.09
N LYS A 277 -16.09 22.29 -19.26
CA LYS A 277 -17.44 22.13 -18.68
C LYS A 277 -17.43 21.47 -17.28
N ASP A 278 -16.34 20.88 -16.91
CA ASP A 278 -16.23 20.11 -15.68
C ASP A 278 -15.79 21.01 -14.52
N THR A 279 -16.37 20.76 -13.36
CA THR A 279 -16.09 21.54 -12.14
C THR A 279 -15.87 20.58 -10.98
N VAL A 280 -14.81 20.83 -10.25
CA VAL A 280 -14.47 20.09 -9.02
C VAL A 280 -14.50 21.02 -7.81
N HIS A 281 -14.86 20.50 -6.64
CA HIS A 281 -14.96 21.29 -5.41
C HIS A 281 -14.30 20.56 -4.25
N GLN A 282 -13.67 21.32 -3.35
CA GLN A 282 -13.16 20.79 -2.08
C GLN A 282 -13.42 21.79 -0.96
N THR A 283 -13.85 21.29 0.18
CA THR A 283 -13.89 22.06 1.42
C THR A 283 -12.52 21.98 2.09
N VAL A 284 -11.96 23.13 2.44
CA VAL A 284 -10.68 23.25 3.13
C VAL A 284 -10.94 23.80 4.53
N CYS A 285 -10.59 22.99 5.54
CA CYS A 285 -10.60 23.38 6.94
C CYS A 285 -9.16 23.59 7.41
N VAL A 286 -8.80 24.80 7.77
CA VAL A 286 -7.50 25.12 8.35
C VAL A 286 -7.66 25.23 9.87
N GLN A 287 -6.88 24.40 10.60
CA GLN A 287 -6.89 24.36 12.06
C GLN A 287 -5.46 24.16 12.58
N ILE A 288 -4.68 25.23 12.52
CA ILE A 288 -3.29 25.25 13.00
C ILE A 288 -3.30 25.53 14.50
N PRO A 289 -2.68 24.68 15.34
CA PRO A 289 -2.62 24.86 16.77
C PRO A 289 -1.85 26.15 17.16
N GLN A 290 -2.24 26.75 18.26
CA GLN A 290 -1.59 27.97 18.79
C GLN A 290 -0.21 27.70 19.39
N SER A 291 0.09 26.47 19.77
CA SER A 291 1.39 26.04 20.29
C SER A 291 1.98 24.92 19.45
N ASP A 292 3.30 24.94 19.28
CA ASP A 292 4.04 23.90 18.56
C ASP A 292 5.41 23.72 19.26
N PRO A 293 5.63 22.64 20.00
CA PRO A 293 4.74 21.49 20.14
C PRO A 293 3.46 21.76 20.97
N LEU A 294 2.40 21.05 20.63
CA LEU A 294 1.20 20.95 21.43
C LEU A 294 1.35 19.83 22.47
N HIS A 295 1.23 20.14 23.75
CA HIS A 295 1.16 19.12 24.81
C HIS A 295 -0.24 18.45 24.77
N TRP A 296 -0.37 17.39 23.97
CA TRP A 296 -1.66 16.74 23.68
C TRP A 296 -2.18 15.93 24.85
N GLU A 297 -1.36 14.98 25.34
CA GLU A 297 -1.65 14.24 26.55
C GLU A 297 -0.79 14.78 27.69
N ASN A 298 -1.35 15.68 28.44
CA ASN A 298 -0.67 16.40 29.51
C ASN A 298 -0.70 15.69 30.88
N MET A 299 -1.08 14.42 30.87
CA MET A 299 -1.13 13.51 32.02
C MET A 299 -2.04 13.97 33.19
N ILE A 300 -2.69 15.12 33.10
CA ILE A 300 -3.73 15.49 34.06
C ILE A 300 -4.92 14.56 33.85
N ASP A 301 -5.46 13.99 34.89
CA ASP A 301 -6.58 13.02 34.87
C ASP A 301 -6.30 11.71 34.10
N ILE A 302 -5.04 11.39 33.85
CA ILE A 302 -4.64 10.20 33.09
C ILE A 302 -5.08 8.90 33.79
N ASP A 303 -5.08 8.90 35.12
CA ASP A 303 -5.55 7.80 35.99
C ASP A 303 -7.05 7.51 35.86
N GLN A 304 -7.82 8.46 35.31
CA GLN A 304 -9.25 8.31 35.03
C GLN A 304 -9.55 7.93 33.59
N ARG A 305 -8.62 8.24 32.66
CA ARG A 305 -8.82 8.06 31.22
C ARG A 305 -8.11 6.83 30.66
N TRP A 306 -6.97 6.46 31.23
CA TRP A 306 -6.18 5.35 30.74
C TRP A 306 -6.31 4.12 31.63
N GLU A 307 -6.41 2.95 31.00
CA GLU A 307 -6.47 1.69 31.72
C GLU A 307 -5.08 1.09 31.91
N LEU A 308 -4.74 0.73 33.11
CA LEU A 308 -3.49 0.08 33.46
C LEU A 308 -3.70 -1.44 33.57
N ALA A 309 -3.20 -2.20 32.61
CA ALA A 309 -3.36 -3.65 32.54
C ALA A 309 -2.01 -4.37 32.68
N PRO A 310 -1.65 -4.86 33.88
CA PRO A 310 -0.46 -5.69 34.06
C PRO A 310 -0.68 -7.10 33.51
N SER A 311 0.39 -7.72 32.99
CA SER A 311 0.32 -9.03 32.33
C SER A 311 -0.06 -10.20 33.24
N ASN A 312 -0.02 -10.02 34.55
CA ASN A 312 -0.47 -11.03 35.52
C ASN A 312 -0.78 -10.42 36.90
N SER A 313 -1.50 -11.17 37.72
CA SER A 313 -1.96 -10.76 39.06
C SER A 313 -0.87 -10.58 40.13
N LYS A 314 0.39 -10.86 39.84
CA LYS A 314 1.51 -10.66 40.75
C LYS A 314 2.07 -9.23 40.72
N TRP A 315 1.47 -8.38 39.90
CA TRP A 315 1.77 -6.98 39.83
C TRP A 315 0.79 -6.20 40.72
N ASN A 316 1.35 -5.37 41.56
CA ASN A 316 0.59 -4.30 42.18
C ASN A 316 1.00 -3.00 41.51
N THR A 317 0.14 -2.48 40.64
CA THR A 317 0.41 -1.29 39.82
C THR A 317 -0.65 -0.25 40.10
N THR A 318 -0.22 0.98 40.27
CA THR A 318 -1.08 2.14 40.42
C THR A 318 -0.58 3.29 39.59
N MET A 319 -1.48 4.08 39.02
CA MET A 319 -1.16 5.32 38.34
C MET A 319 -1.51 6.49 39.24
N LYS A 320 -0.64 7.48 39.33
CA LYS A 320 -0.82 8.71 40.11
C LYS A 320 -0.28 9.88 39.33
N VAL A 321 -0.86 11.05 39.57
CA VAL A 321 -0.40 12.32 39.01
C VAL A 321 0.10 13.20 40.15
N ASN A 322 1.27 13.81 40.00
CA ASN A 322 1.81 14.75 40.98
C ASN A 322 1.26 16.18 40.75
N ASN A 323 1.57 17.08 41.65
CA ASN A 323 1.14 18.49 41.57
C ASN A 323 1.71 19.25 40.36
N ASN A 324 2.73 18.71 39.67
CA ASN A 324 3.33 19.30 38.49
C ASN A 324 2.76 18.71 37.18
N GLY A 325 1.74 17.86 37.26
CA GLY A 325 1.13 17.24 36.07
C GLY A 325 1.91 16.09 35.45
N ILE A 326 2.92 15.55 36.16
CA ILE A 326 3.65 14.35 35.72
C ILE A 326 2.95 13.12 36.27
N ALA A 327 2.63 12.16 35.39
CA ALA A 327 2.08 10.88 35.80
C ALA A 327 3.20 9.92 36.24
N TYR A 328 2.90 9.11 37.22
CA TYR A 328 3.78 8.05 37.70
C TYR A 328 3.04 6.71 37.68
N ILE A 329 3.67 5.71 37.07
CA ILE A 329 3.24 4.33 37.22
C ILE A 329 4.07 3.72 38.35
N ASP A 330 3.46 3.59 39.52
CA ASP A 330 4.09 2.88 40.66
C ASP A 330 3.90 1.38 40.46
N VAL A 331 5.01 0.65 40.55
CA VAL A 331 5.07 -0.77 40.28
C VAL A 331 5.69 -1.50 41.47
N ASN A 332 4.99 -2.51 41.97
CA ASN A 332 5.52 -3.49 42.87
C ASN A 332 5.31 -4.88 42.27
N PHE A 333 6.38 -5.46 41.76
CA PHE A 333 6.35 -6.75 41.08
C PHE A 333 6.91 -7.87 42.00
N THR A 334 6.03 -8.81 42.35
CA THR A 334 6.38 -9.89 43.30
C THR A 334 6.91 -11.17 42.62
N GLY A 335 6.85 -11.27 41.31
CA GLY A 335 7.43 -12.36 40.52
C GLY A 335 6.61 -12.71 39.27
N GLY A 336 7.24 -13.40 38.32
CA GLY A 336 6.66 -13.82 37.05
C GLY A 336 7.68 -13.90 35.92
N ARG A 337 7.27 -14.42 34.76
CA ARG A 337 8.07 -14.44 33.52
C ARG A 337 7.63 -13.33 32.60
N GLN A 338 8.58 -12.68 31.94
CA GLN A 338 8.34 -11.63 30.94
C GLN A 338 7.25 -10.62 31.35
N PRO A 339 7.48 -9.88 32.40
CA PRO A 339 6.50 -8.95 32.91
C PRO A 339 6.30 -7.78 31.95
N ASN A 340 5.06 -7.45 31.65
CA ASN A 340 4.72 -6.25 30.92
C ASN A 340 3.52 -5.55 31.52
N ILE A 341 3.44 -4.25 31.29
CA ILE A 341 2.32 -3.39 31.64
C ILE A 341 1.82 -2.75 30.35
N ARG A 342 0.55 -2.92 30.05
CA ARG A 342 -0.12 -2.22 28.97
C ARG A 342 -0.94 -1.06 29.52
N LEU A 343 -0.73 0.09 28.96
CA LEU A 343 -1.54 1.28 29.14
C LEU A 343 -2.52 1.32 27.96
N GLY A 344 -3.80 1.07 28.21
CA GLY A 344 -4.86 1.27 27.23
C GLY A 344 -5.18 2.76 27.20
N ALA A 345 -4.80 3.45 26.14
CA ALA A 345 -4.92 4.90 26.08
C ALA A 345 -6.26 5.34 25.50
N ASP A 346 -6.71 4.69 24.42
CA ASP A 346 -7.92 5.03 23.65
C ASP A 346 -8.05 6.55 23.37
N SER A 347 -6.88 7.22 23.27
CA SER A 347 -6.82 8.66 23.02
C SER A 347 -6.94 8.92 21.53
N VAL A 348 -7.78 9.89 21.15
CA VAL A 348 -8.16 10.16 19.77
C VAL A 348 -7.53 11.45 19.27
N LEU A 349 -6.74 11.34 18.21
CA LEU A 349 -6.07 12.44 17.53
C LEU A 349 -6.90 12.88 16.31
N TYR A 350 -7.47 14.08 16.36
CA TYR A 350 -8.30 14.66 15.31
C TYR A 350 -7.54 15.59 14.35
N SER A 351 -6.35 16.04 14.73
CA SER A 351 -5.51 16.93 13.92
C SER A 351 -4.40 16.16 13.19
N THR A 352 -3.71 16.80 12.26
CA THR A 352 -2.68 16.21 11.41
C THR A 352 -1.28 16.72 11.80
N PRO A 353 -0.71 16.30 12.95
CA PRO A 353 0.67 16.63 13.28
C PRO A 353 1.64 15.85 12.38
N ARG A 354 2.86 16.32 12.26
CA ARG A 354 3.94 15.62 11.57
C ARG A 354 4.59 14.57 12.46
N ILE A 355 4.82 14.90 13.74
CA ILE A 355 5.49 14.03 14.69
C ILE A 355 4.66 13.93 15.96
N MET A 356 4.52 12.71 16.48
CA MET A 356 4.07 12.42 17.83
C MET A 356 5.26 11.99 18.69
N GLU A 357 5.47 12.63 19.82
CA GLU A 357 6.58 12.34 20.74
C GLU A 357 6.06 11.93 22.11
N LEU A 358 6.33 10.69 22.51
CA LEU A 358 6.12 10.21 23.89
C LEU A 358 7.37 10.49 24.72
N ARG A 359 7.19 11.06 25.91
CA ARG A 359 8.25 11.33 26.89
C ARG A 359 8.04 10.56 28.19
N LEU A 360 9.03 9.78 28.55
CA LEU A 360 9.04 9.06 29.83
C LEU A 360 10.47 8.82 30.33
N THR A 361 10.62 8.54 31.63
CA THR A 361 11.94 8.24 32.22
C THR A 361 11.94 6.78 32.68
N PRO A 362 12.64 5.87 31.98
CA PRO A 362 12.75 4.47 32.39
C PRO A 362 13.59 4.34 33.67
N PRO A 363 13.12 3.67 34.73
CA PRO A 363 13.88 3.52 35.97
C PRO A 363 14.95 2.43 35.82
N GLY A 364 16.21 2.76 36.01
CA GLY A 364 17.32 1.81 35.96
C GLY A 364 17.29 0.94 34.69
N ASP A 365 18.11 -0.09 34.62
CA ASP A 365 18.12 -1.07 33.53
C ASP A 365 17.02 -2.14 33.75
N LEU A 366 15.75 -1.72 33.77
CA LEU A 366 14.61 -2.60 34.06
C LEU A 366 13.66 -2.81 32.87
N ILE A 367 13.56 -1.83 31.96
CA ILE A 367 12.68 -1.90 30.78
C ILE A 367 13.51 -2.37 29.59
N GLU A 368 13.05 -3.45 28.94
CA GLU A 368 13.68 -4.02 27.74
C GLU A 368 13.11 -3.45 26.44
N GLU A 369 11.82 -3.12 26.46
CA GLU A 369 11.10 -2.71 25.25
C GLU A 369 9.95 -1.79 25.63
N ILE A 370 9.77 -0.75 24.83
CA ILE A 370 8.58 0.11 24.82
C ILE A 370 7.93 -0.05 23.48
N SER A 371 6.63 -0.28 23.46
CA SER A 371 5.87 -0.32 22.21
C SER A 371 4.64 0.55 22.26
N ILE A 372 4.33 1.21 21.13
CA ILE A 372 3.23 2.16 20.98
C ILE A 372 2.35 1.64 19.83
N GLY A 373 1.05 1.57 20.04
CA GLY A 373 0.08 1.14 19.03
C GLY A 373 -0.78 2.28 18.54
N LEU A 374 -0.74 2.55 17.23
CA LEU A 374 -1.57 3.54 16.55
C LEU A 374 -2.47 2.88 15.51
N ARG A 375 -3.71 3.30 15.43
CA ARG A 375 -4.65 2.82 14.42
C ARG A 375 -5.35 3.98 13.70
N ALA A 376 -5.28 3.97 12.37
CA ALA A 376 -6.00 4.92 11.54
C ALA A 376 -7.51 4.62 11.52
N ASN A 377 -8.33 5.64 11.32
CA ASN A 377 -9.80 5.50 11.26
C ASN A 377 -10.27 4.56 10.15
N ASN A 378 -9.60 4.57 9.00
CA ASN A 378 -9.89 3.70 7.85
C ASN A 378 -9.24 2.30 7.97
N GLY A 379 -8.38 2.08 8.99
CA GLY A 379 -7.60 0.87 9.19
C GLY A 379 -8.29 -0.13 10.12
N LYS A 380 -8.13 -1.42 9.80
CA LYS A 380 -8.48 -2.53 10.71
C LYS A 380 -7.27 -3.03 11.48
N THR A 381 -6.10 -2.49 11.17
CA THR A 381 -4.80 -2.90 11.69
C THR A 381 -4.24 -1.81 12.58
N THR A 382 -3.51 -2.21 13.60
CA THR A 382 -2.78 -1.31 14.49
C THR A 382 -1.30 -1.35 14.11
N GLU A 383 -0.73 -0.20 13.78
CA GLU A 383 0.72 -0.06 13.59
C GLU A 383 1.39 -0.05 14.96
N LYS A 384 2.34 -0.95 15.18
CA LYS A 384 3.08 -1.10 16.42
C LYS A 384 4.52 -0.61 16.23
N PHE A 385 4.87 0.43 16.96
CA PHE A 385 6.22 0.99 17.01
C PHE A 385 6.98 0.41 18.20
N VAL A 386 8.22 0.00 17.99
CA VAL A 386 9.04 -0.70 19.00
C VAL A 386 10.36 0.02 19.21
N VAL A 387 10.71 0.22 20.49
CA VAL A 387 11.98 0.78 20.93
C VAL A 387 12.60 -0.18 21.96
N SER A 388 13.83 -0.62 21.73
CA SER A 388 14.62 -1.47 22.63
C SER A 388 15.95 -0.84 23.07
N SER A 389 16.42 0.20 22.36
CA SER A 389 17.56 1.02 22.81
C SER A 389 17.13 2.04 23.86
N ILE A 390 17.04 1.59 25.12
CA ILE A 390 16.52 2.38 26.24
C ILE A 390 17.66 2.82 27.15
N THR A 391 17.86 4.14 27.31
CA THR A 391 18.81 4.70 28.27
C THR A 391 18.13 4.81 29.64
N PRO A 392 18.67 4.14 30.68
CA PRO A 392 18.08 4.20 32.01
C PRO A 392 18.25 5.58 32.67
N ASP A 393 17.27 5.93 33.49
CA ASP A 393 17.27 7.13 34.36
C ASP A 393 17.42 8.48 33.62
N GLU A 394 17.31 8.47 32.29
CA GLU A 394 17.30 9.64 31.44
C GLU A 394 15.93 9.85 30.80
N LEU A 395 15.59 11.10 30.45
CA LEU A 395 14.36 11.41 29.73
C LEU A 395 14.43 10.82 28.30
N LEU A 396 13.67 9.78 28.06
CA LEU A 396 13.53 9.16 26.75
C LEU A 396 12.46 9.90 25.94
N LYS A 397 12.79 10.29 24.71
CA LYS A 397 11.90 10.92 23.74
C LYS A 397 11.69 9.97 22.56
N ILE A 398 10.53 9.33 22.49
CA ILE A 398 10.18 8.42 21.41
C ILE A 398 9.35 9.19 20.39
N GLN A 399 9.90 9.35 19.18
CA GLN A 399 9.28 10.12 18.11
C GLN A 399 8.75 9.17 17.01
N ILE A 400 7.51 9.41 16.61
CA ILE A 400 6.83 8.71 15.51
C ILE A 400 6.55 9.74 14.43
N ASP A 401 7.14 9.55 13.25
CA ASP A 401 6.86 10.37 12.06
C ASP A 401 5.51 9.92 11.46
N LEU A 402 4.50 10.76 11.63
CA LEU A 402 3.16 10.50 11.13
C LEU A 402 3.02 10.83 9.63
N ASP A 403 3.89 11.70 9.10
CA ASP A 403 3.95 11.97 7.66
C ASP A 403 4.52 10.76 6.90
N GLU A 404 5.52 10.08 7.46
CA GLU A 404 6.05 8.83 6.89
C GLU A 404 4.99 7.71 6.94
N LEU A 405 4.27 7.62 8.05
CA LEU A 405 3.26 6.59 8.26
C LEU A 405 1.99 6.79 7.44
N PHE A 406 1.46 8.01 7.41
CA PHE A 406 0.14 8.32 6.85
C PHE A 406 0.18 9.24 5.62
N GLY A 407 1.34 9.74 5.26
CA GLY A 407 1.54 10.72 4.19
C GLY A 407 1.39 12.16 4.65
N VAL A 408 2.10 13.04 3.97
CA VAL A 408 2.07 14.50 4.23
C VAL A 408 0.67 15.05 3.98
N ASN A 409 0.16 15.88 4.90
CA ASN A 409 -1.22 16.42 4.86
C ASN A 409 -2.24 15.32 4.64
N SER A 410 -2.18 14.35 5.52
CA SER A 410 -2.90 13.08 5.44
C SER A 410 -4.36 13.24 5.11
N ASP A 411 -4.82 12.28 4.35
CA ASP A 411 -6.21 12.06 4.02
C ASP A 411 -7.09 12.18 5.28
N ILE A 412 -8.07 13.06 5.26
CA ILE A 412 -9.05 13.20 6.35
C ILE A 412 -9.72 11.85 6.69
N ALA A 413 -9.74 10.91 5.74
CA ALA A 413 -10.23 9.55 5.95
C ALA A 413 -9.34 8.72 6.88
N ILE A 414 -8.07 9.08 7.05
CA ILE A 414 -7.14 8.43 7.99
C ILE A 414 -7.42 8.90 9.41
N TYR A 415 -7.78 10.16 9.57
CA TYR A 415 -8.12 10.74 10.87
C TYR A 415 -9.60 10.56 11.22
N PRO A 416 -9.93 10.43 12.51
CA PRO A 416 -9.01 10.46 13.64
C PRO A 416 -8.09 9.25 13.72
N VAL A 417 -6.87 9.45 14.22
CA VAL A 417 -5.95 8.38 14.58
C VAL A 417 -6.13 8.04 16.05
N LEU A 418 -6.22 6.77 16.36
CA LEU A 418 -6.36 6.26 17.71
C LEU A 418 -5.02 5.82 18.29
N LEU A 419 -4.59 6.40 19.41
CA LEU A 419 -3.56 5.83 20.25
C LEU A 419 -4.19 4.74 21.11
N GLU A 420 -4.00 3.47 20.74
CA GLU A 420 -4.66 2.35 21.42
C GLU A 420 -3.93 1.94 22.68
N PHE A 421 -2.60 1.92 22.66
CA PHE A 421 -1.83 1.48 23.80
C PHE A 421 -0.38 1.95 23.80
N ILE A 422 0.19 1.95 24.99
CA ILE A 422 1.63 1.94 25.24
C ILE A 422 1.93 0.71 26.07
N THR A 423 2.89 -0.11 25.68
CA THR A 423 3.30 -1.29 26.45
C THR A 423 4.74 -1.16 26.91
N LEU A 424 4.98 -1.38 28.18
CA LEU A 424 6.30 -1.44 28.79
C LEU A 424 6.61 -2.91 29.10
N ARG A 425 7.65 -3.48 28.49
CA ARG A 425 8.14 -4.82 28.76
C ARG A 425 9.39 -4.75 29.62
N PHE A 426 9.39 -5.52 30.70
CA PHE A 426 10.44 -5.50 31.70
C PHE A 426 11.33 -6.74 31.58
N ASN A 427 12.58 -6.58 31.97
CA ASN A 427 13.52 -7.70 32.12
C ASN A 427 13.33 -8.44 33.45
N THR A 428 14.06 -9.53 33.63
CA THR A 428 13.97 -10.35 34.84
C THR A 428 14.47 -9.67 36.11
N LYS A 429 15.31 -8.62 36.00
CA LYS A 429 15.84 -7.85 37.11
C LYS A 429 14.74 -7.02 37.82
N ALA A 430 13.65 -6.72 37.12
CA ALA A 430 12.50 -5.99 37.69
C ALA A 430 11.76 -6.80 38.76
N SER A 431 11.97 -8.11 38.84
CA SER A 431 11.32 -8.98 39.83
C SER A 431 11.70 -8.63 41.25
N LYS A 432 10.71 -8.57 42.16
CA LYS A 432 10.86 -8.27 43.59
C LYS A 432 11.42 -6.87 43.88
N GLN A 433 11.18 -5.93 43.02
CA GLN A 433 11.55 -4.53 43.19
C GLN A 433 10.32 -3.64 43.18
N GLU A 434 10.42 -2.49 43.84
CA GLU A 434 9.48 -1.40 43.78
C GLU A 434 10.14 -0.24 43.03
N TYR A 435 9.43 0.32 42.08
CA TYR A 435 9.90 1.45 41.29
C TYR A 435 8.73 2.29 40.75
N SER A 436 9.07 3.48 40.34
CA SER A 436 8.11 4.44 39.80
C SER A 436 8.58 4.89 38.40
N ILE A 437 7.70 4.91 37.43
CA ILE A 437 7.99 5.30 36.05
C ILE A 437 7.34 6.64 35.78
N PRO A 438 8.08 7.73 35.69
CA PRO A 438 7.52 9.03 35.31
C PRO A 438 7.18 9.04 33.82
N ILE A 439 5.97 9.50 33.50
CA ILE A 439 5.52 9.80 32.14
C ILE A 439 5.24 11.30 32.08
N ASP A 440 6.01 12.03 31.29
CA ASP A 440 5.90 13.49 31.14
C ASP A 440 4.74 13.87 30.24
N GLY A 441 4.44 13.05 29.23
CA GLY A 441 3.31 13.26 28.35
C GLY A 441 3.55 12.87 26.90
N ILE A 442 2.59 13.28 26.06
CA ILE A 442 2.68 13.14 24.60
C ILE A 442 2.55 14.52 23.97
N TYR A 443 3.51 14.80 23.10
CA TYR A 443 3.64 16.09 22.40
C TYR A 443 3.44 15.90 20.92
N LEU A 444 2.76 16.84 20.27
CA LEU A 444 2.50 16.85 18.83
C LEU A 444 3.22 18.02 18.20
N TYR A 445 3.97 17.75 17.15
CA TYR A 445 4.70 18.75 16.37
C TYR A 445 4.04 18.90 15.00
N TYR A 446 3.79 20.14 14.60
CA TYR A 446 3.09 20.46 13.35
C TYR A 446 4.01 21.12 12.33
N ASN A 447 4.78 22.13 12.76
CA ASN A 447 5.67 22.91 11.91
C ASN A 447 7.13 22.77 12.34
N ASN A 448 7.38 22.80 13.65
CA ASN A 448 8.71 22.67 14.22
C ASN A 448 9.05 21.20 14.42
N LEU A 449 10.25 20.80 14.02
CA LEU A 449 10.74 19.43 14.30
C LEU A 449 11.45 19.42 15.64
N PRO A 450 11.35 18.34 16.41
CA PRO A 450 12.14 18.15 17.63
C PRO A 450 13.64 18.04 17.30
N GLU A 451 14.48 18.56 18.19
CA GLU A 451 15.95 18.63 17.96
C GLU A 451 16.67 17.27 18.09
N GLU A 452 16.14 16.34 18.89
CA GLU A 452 16.75 15.03 19.15
C GLU A 452 15.69 13.94 19.21
N SER A 453 15.97 12.79 18.59
CA SER A 453 15.08 11.62 18.56
C SER A 453 15.76 10.35 19.04
N THR A 454 15.01 9.49 19.72
CA THR A 454 15.36 8.08 19.85
C THR A 454 14.84 7.37 18.60
N GLN A 455 15.74 6.70 17.86
CA GLN A 455 15.36 5.99 16.64
C GLN A 455 14.44 4.81 16.96
N LEU A 456 13.39 4.69 16.19
CA LEU A 456 12.53 3.49 16.18
C LEU A 456 13.30 2.35 15.49
N GLU A 457 13.29 1.16 16.09
CA GLU A 457 14.00 0.01 15.55
C GLU A 457 13.14 -0.79 14.58
N ASP A 458 11.84 -0.92 14.90
CA ASP A 458 10.89 -1.70 14.08
C ASP A 458 9.50 -1.05 14.03
N ILE A 459 8.83 -1.18 12.89
CA ILE A 459 7.41 -0.91 12.69
C ILE A 459 6.74 -2.23 12.33
N LEU A 460 5.82 -2.69 13.16
CA LEU A 460 5.11 -3.95 12.99
C LEU A 460 3.61 -3.71 12.80
N THR A 461 3.03 -4.18 11.71
CA THR A 461 1.59 -4.13 11.49
C THR A 461 0.90 -5.30 12.21
N ILE A 462 -0.05 -5.01 13.09
CA ILE A 462 -0.85 -5.98 13.83
C ILE A 462 -2.25 -6.06 13.21
N HIS A 463 -2.62 -7.23 12.73
CA HIS A 463 -3.91 -7.53 12.09
C HIS A 463 -4.99 -7.99 13.07
#